data_df693fd3b60d5f9f5b9e861f8b638327
#
_entry.id   df693fd3b60d5f9f5b9e861f8b638327
#
_cell.length_a   1.000
_cell.length_b   1.000
_cell.length_c   1.000
_cell.angle_alpha   90.00
_cell.angle_beta   90.00
_cell.angle_gamma   90.00
#
_symmetry.space_group_name_H-M   'P 1'
#
loop_
_entity.id
_entity.type
_entity.pdbx_description
1 polymer ?
#
loop_
_entity_poly.entity_id
_entity_poly.type
_entity_poly.pdbx_seq_one_letter_code
_entity_poly.pdbx_strand_id
1 'polypeptide(L)'
;DSSSGNLLWTQTQDNRNRPGGDHGEQDHHPVVIDDKLIIEPLAYDLATGKRLPEYDLRRHGHGCGTMSASASSLYFRATNPTEYLLGERKLRRITTVSRPGCWINIIPAGGLVLIPEASSGCTCDFAVQASMAFLPSGKPQTESTK
;
A
#
# COMPACT_ATOMS: atom_id res chain seq x y z
N ASP A 1 -5.85 -1.20 -23.58
CA ASP A 1 -5.36 0.01 -24.25
C ASP A 1 -6.43 1.09 -24.17
N SER A 2 -6.08 2.21 -23.53
CA SER A 2 -7.06 3.31 -23.25
C SER A 2 -7.44 4.10 -24.51
N SER A 3 -6.65 4.07 -25.56
CA SER A 3 -6.93 4.78 -26.81
C SER A 3 -7.85 4.00 -27.75
N SER A 4 -7.75 2.70 -27.75
CA SER A 4 -8.51 1.81 -28.63
C SER A 4 -9.60 1.00 -27.94
N GLY A 5 -9.56 0.89 -26.61
CA GLY A 5 -10.41 -0.01 -25.84
C GLY A 5 -10.04 -1.49 -25.97
N ASN A 6 -8.96 -1.82 -26.68
CA ASN A 6 -8.56 -3.20 -26.89
C ASN A 6 -7.97 -3.81 -25.61
N LEU A 7 -8.35 -5.06 -25.34
CA LEU A 7 -7.73 -5.85 -24.30
C LEU A 7 -6.30 -6.19 -24.68
N LEU A 8 -5.32 -5.79 -23.89
CA LEU A 8 -3.90 -6.11 -24.12
C LEU A 8 -3.52 -7.46 -23.55
N TRP A 9 -3.93 -7.72 -22.32
CA TRP A 9 -3.63 -8.98 -21.63
C TRP A 9 -4.59 -9.24 -20.48
N THR A 10 -4.63 -10.47 -20.00
CA THR A 10 -5.32 -10.87 -18.77
C THR A 10 -4.42 -11.74 -17.92
N GLN A 11 -4.59 -11.67 -16.62
CA GLN A 11 -3.97 -12.57 -15.66
C GLN A 11 -5.00 -13.04 -14.65
N THR A 12 -4.95 -14.32 -14.28
CA THR A 12 -5.77 -14.84 -13.19
C THR A 12 -5.03 -14.67 -11.88
N GLN A 13 -5.65 -13.95 -10.95
CA GLN A 13 -5.09 -13.82 -9.62
C GLN A 13 -5.33 -15.10 -8.83
N ASP A 14 -4.27 -15.64 -8.23
CA ASP A 14 -4.37 -16.75 -7.30
C ASP A 14 -4.81 -16.25 -5.92
N ASN A 15 -6.06 -16.49 -5.62
CA ASN A 15 -6.68 -16.04 -4.36
C ASN A 15 -6.33 -16.90 -3.14
N ARG A 16 -5.62 -18.01 -3.31
CA ARG A 16 -5.28 -18.95 -2.22
C ARG A 16 -4.37 -18.35 -1.15
N ASN A 17 -3.78 -17.21 -1.40
CA ASN A 17 -2.85 -16.53 -0.51
C ASN A 17 -3.29 -15.09 -0.20
N ARG A 18 -4.59 -14.86 -0.09
CA ARG A 18 -5.12 -13.53 0.25
C ARG A 18 -4.66 -13.14 1.64
N PRO A 19 -4.06 -11.96 1.82
CA PRO A 19 -3.78 -11.43 3.15
C PRO A 19 -5.08 -10.94 3.81
N GLY A 20 -5.14 -11.01 5.13
CA GLY A 20 -6.25 -10.48 5.92
C GLY A 20 -7.48 -11.39 6.05
N GLY A 21 -7.30 -12.70 6.03
CA GLY A 21 -8.28 -13.76 5.91
C GLY A 21 -9.53 -13.80 6.79
N ASP A 22 -9.66 -12.95 7.81
CA ASP A 22 -10.78 -13.05 8.75
C ASP A 22 -11.98 -12.14 8.41
N HIS A 23 -11.88 -11.29 7.41
CA HIS A 23 -12.90 -10.29 7.11
C HIS A 23 -13.55 -10.44 5.74
N GLY A 24 -13.60 -11.65 5.25
CA GLY A 24 -14.20 -11.96 3.96
C GLY A 24 -13.22 -11.79 2.80
N GLU A 25 -13.63 -12.32 1.69
CA GLU A 25 -12.89 -12.29 0.45
C GLU A 25 -13.05 -10.90 -0.17
N GLN A 26 -12.08 -10.03 0.03
CA GLN A 26 -12.05 -8.78 -0.71
C GLN A 26 -10.95 -8.80 -1.75
N ASP A 27 -11.33 -8.41 -2.93
CA ASP A 27 -10.39 -8.24 -4.00
C ASP A 27 -9.48 -7.04 -3.71
N HIS A 28 -8.18 -7.29 -3.76
CA HIS A 28 -7.22 -6.21 -3.66
C HIS A 28 -7.27 -5.37 -4.92
N HIS A 29 -7.38 -4.06 -4.74
CA HIS A 29 -7.25 -3.14 -5.86
C HIS A 29 -5.78 -3.05 -6.25
N PRO A 30 -5.46 -3.11 -7.56
CA PRO A 30 -4.11 -2.93 -8.02
C PRO A 30 -3.67 -1.47 -7.83
N VAL A 31 -2.37 -1.28 -7.69
CA VAL A 31 -1.73 0.02 -7.81
C VAL A 31 -0.82 0.01 -9.04
N VAL A 32 -0.74 1.14 -9.72
CA VAL A 32 0.15 1.33 -10.86
C VAL A 32 1.25 2.30 -10.46
N ILE A 33 2.49 1.88 -10.67
CA ILE A 33 3.68 2.70 -10.44
C ILE A 33 4.58 2.54 -11.66
N ASP A 34 4.84 3.62 -12.37
CA ASP A 34 5.58 3.64 -13.62
C ASP A 34 5.03 2.60 -14.63
N ASP A 35 5.83 1.63 -14.98
CA ASP A 35 5.53 0.55 -15.90
C ASP A 35 5.02 -0.74 -15.22
N LYS A 36 4.66 -0.68 -13.92
CA LYS A 36 4.29 -1.84 -13.13
C LYS A 36 2.86 -1.76 -12.63
N LEU A 37 2.14 -2.86 -12.74
CA LEU A 37 0.89 -3.12 -12.06
C LEU A 37 1.16 -4.03 -10.88
N ILE A 38 0.92 -3.56 -9.67
CA ILE A 38 1.16 -4.30 -8.43
C ILE A 38 -0.18 -4.67 -7.80
N ILE A 39 -0.41 -5.95 -7.62
CA ILE A 39 -1.56 -6.50 -6.93
C ILE A 39 -1.07 -7.64 -6.03
N GLU A 40 -1.09 -7.41 -4.73
CA GLU A 40 -0.52 -8.31 -3.74
C GLU A 40 -0.95 -9.79 -3.93
N PRO A 41 -0.04 -10.74 -3.89
CA PRO A 41 1.41 -10.59 -3.62
C PRO A 41 2.26 -10.35 -4.87
N LEU A 42 1.68 -10.16 -6.02
CA LEU A 42 2.34 -10.20 -7.32
C LEU A 42 2.47 -8.80 -7.94
N ALA A 43 3.38 -8.71 -8.91
CA ALA A 43 3.46 -7.57 -9.80
C ALA A 43 3.66 -8.01 -11.25
N TYR A 44 3.22 -7.16 -12.17
CA TYR A 44 3.25 -7.42 -13.59
C TYR A 44 3.76 -6.20 -14.34
N ASP A 45 4.45 -6.43 -15.43
CA ASP A 45 4.72 -5.40 -16.41
C ASP A 45 3.39 -4.88 -16.99
N LEU A 46 3.17 -3.59 -16.94
CA LEU A 46 1.89 -2.97 -17.28
C LEU A 46 1.52 -3.14 -18.74
N ALA A 47 2.49 -3.13 -19.64
CA ALA A 47 2.25 -3.23 -21.07
C ALA A 47 2.00 -4.67 -21.54
N THR A 48 2.73 -5.63 -20.97
CA THR A 48 2.75 -7.01 -21.47
C THR A 48 2.00 -8.01 -20.58
N GLY A 49 1.71 -7.65 -19.34
CA GLY A 49 1.15 -8.56 -18.34
C GLY A 49 2.13 -9.63 -17.85
N LYS A 50 3.40 -9.54 -18.23
CA LYS A 50 4.42 -10.49 -17.79
C LYS A 50 4.68 -10.32 -16.30
N ARG A 51 4.66 -11.43 -15.56
CA ARG A 51 4.96 -11.43 -14.13
C ARG A 51 6.39 -10.95 -13.87
N LEU A 52 6.54 -10.10 -12.86
CA LEU A 52 7.81 -9.62 -12.34
C LEU A 52 8.18 -10.45 -11.12
N PRO A 53 9.06 -11.46 -11.25
CA PRO A 53 9.31 -12.45 -10.20
C PRO A 53 10.04 -11.88 -8.99
N GLU A 54 10.68 -10.72 -9.14
CA GLU A 54 11.32 -9.99 -8.05
C GLU A 54 10.34 -9.37 -7.06
N TYR A 55 9.05 -9.33 -7.40
CA TYR A 55 7.97 -8.88 -6.54
C TYR A 55 7.20 -10.09 -6.01
N ASP A 56 7.32 -10.33 -4.73
CA ASP A 56 6.51 -11.29 -3.96
C ASP A 56 6.26 -10.66 -2.59
N LEU A 57 5.46 -9.60 -2.60
CA LEU A 57 5.14 -8.85 -1.38
C LEU A 57 3.91 -9.45 -0.72
N ARG A 58 4.12 -10.02 0.46
CA ARG A 58 3.04 -10.54 1.31
C ARG A 58 2.94 -9.75 2.59
N ARG A 59 1.76 -9.26 2.87
CA ARG A 59 1.49 -8.69 4.18
C ARG A 59 1.46 -9.80 5.23
N HIS A 60 2.04 -9.51 6.39
CA HIS A 60 1.94 -10.35 7.56
C HIS A 60 1.08 -9.67 8.61
N GLY A 61 0.25 -10.46 9.30
CA GLY A 61 -0.65 -9.95 10.33
C GLY A 61 -1.98 -9.42 9.77
N HIS A 62 -2.79 -8.94 10.68
CA HIS A 62 -4.13 -8.47 10.38
C HIS A 62 -4.09 -7.13 9.64
N GLY A 63 -4.86 -7.02 8.57
CA GLY A 63 -4.97 -5.78 7.80
C GLY A 63 -6.21 -5.73 6.92
N CYS A 64 -7.09 -4.77 7.19
CA CYS A 64 -8.22 -4.45 6.31
C CYS A 64 -7.80 -3.36 5.33
N GLY A 65 -8.34 -3.43 4.13
CA GLY A 65 -8.11 -2.42 3.09
C GLY A 65 -7.01 -2.80 2.10
N THR A 66 -7.00 -2.08 1.02
CA THR A 66 -6.08 -2.23 -0.10
C THR A 66 -4.79 -1.45 0.14
N MET A 67 -3.82 -1.62 -0.71
CA MET A 67 -2.62 -0.79 -0.68
C MET A 67 -2.83 0.51 -1.47
N SER A 68 -2.05 1.50 -1.13
CA SER A 68 -1.84 2.71 -1.92
C SER A 68 -0.35 2.86 -2.24
N ALA A 69 -0.01 3.76 -3.15
CA ALA A 69 1.35 3.90 -3.63
C ALA A 69 1.77 5.35 -3.80
N SER A 70 3.07 5.59 -3.63
CA SER A 70 3.81 6.72 -4.17
C SER A 70 4.79 6.21 -5.22
N ALA A 71 5.54 7.09 -5.85
CA ALA A 71 6.57 6.68 -6.82
C ALA A 71 7.65 5.75 -6.22
N SER A 72 7.86 5.76 -4.92
CA SER A 72 8.96 5.03 -4.26
C SER A 72 8.51 4.01 -3.23
N SER A 73 7.23 3.99 -2.87
CA SER A 73 6.75 3.18 -1.75
C SER A 73 5.33 2.69 -1.93
N LEU A 74 5.04 1.53 -1.33
CA LEU A 74 3.69 1.02 -1.13
C LEU A 74 3.30 1.25 0.33
N TYR A 75 2.03 1.55 0.57
CA TYR A 75 1.46 1.79 1.89
C TYR A 75 0.27 0.88 2.12
N PHE A 76 0.26 0.20 3.25
CA PHE A 76 -0.81 -0.72 3.61
C PHE A 76 -0.82 -0.97 5.12
N ARG A 77 -1.85 -1.63 5.59
CA ARG A 77 -1.91 -2.13 6.95
C ARG A 77 -1.41 -3.58 7.00
N ALA A 78 -0.45 -3.83 7.88
CA ALA A 78 0.05 -5.16 8.27
C ALA A 78 0.12 -5.20 9.80
N THR A 79 -1.02 -5.40 10.46
CA THR A 79 -1.33 -5.07 11.84
C THR A 79 -1.22 -3.57 12.08
N ASN A 80 -0.05 -2.98 11.88
CA ASN A 80 0.23 -1.55 11.95
C ASN A 80 0.26 -0.92 10.55
N PRO A 81 0.09 0.41 10.45
CA PRO A 81 0.41 1.14 9.24
C PRO A 81 1.86 0.90 8.83
N THR A 82 2.05 0.46 7.62
CA THR A 82 3.34 -0.01 7.11
C THR A 82 3.62 0.58 5.75
N GLU A 83 4.87 0.91 5.52
CA GLU A 83 5.44 1.31 4.24
C GLU A 83 6.38 0.23 3.74
N TYR A 84 6.31 -0.10 2.46
CA TYR A 84 7.28 -0.92 1.77
C TYR A 84 8.08 -0.06 0.80
N LEU A 85 9.36 0.10 1.08
CA LEU A 85 10.29 0.86 0.25
C LEU A 85 10.68 0.04 -0.97
N LEU A 86 10.26 0.46 -2.15
CA LEU A 86 10.46 -0.29 -3.40
C LEU A 86 11.94 -0.47 -3.75
N GLY A 87 12.75 0.58 -3.61
CA GLY A 87 14.17 0.54 -3.92
C GLY A 87 14.99 -0.34 -2.96
N GLU A 88 14.63 -0.34 -1.68
CA GLU A 88 15.34 -1.09 -0.65
C GLU A 88 14.74 -2.49 -0.44
N ARG A 89 13.54 -2.73 -0.94
CA ARG A 89 12.72 -3.94 -0.69
C ARG A 89 12.53 -4.21 0.81
N LYS A 90 12.27 -3.15 1.56
CA LYS A 90 12.22 -3.17 3.02
C LYS A 90 10.89 -2.68 3.55
N LEU A 91 10.38 -3.41 4.53
CA LEU A 91 9.21 -2.99 5.30
C LEU A 91 9.62 -2.02 6.41
N ARG A 92 8.86 -0.95 6.56
CA ARG A 92 8.99 0.02 7.63
C ARG A 92 7.64 0.27 8.28
N ARG A 93 7.55 0.05 9.58
CA ARG A 93 6.37 0.42 10.35
C ARG A 93 6.33 1.93 10.53
N ILE A 94 5.19 2.54 10.20
CA ILE A 94 5.03 4.00 10.30
C ILE A 94 4.73 4.39 11.75
N THR A 95 3.77 3.69 12.37
CA THR A 95 3.37 3.96 13.77
C THR A 95 2.79 2.71 14.42
N THR A 96 2.77 2.71 15.75
CA THR A 96 2.09 1.70 16.58
C THR A 96 0.94 2.30 17.38
N VAL A 97 0.70 3.60 17.25
CA VAL A 97 -0.24 4.33 18.11
C VAL A 97 -1.66 4.26 17.56
N SER A 98 -1.81 4.33 16.25
CA SER A 98 -3.10 4.32 15.57
C SER A 98 -3.02 3.54 14.27
N ARG A 99 -4.15 3.31 13.65
CA ARG A 99 -4.28 2.62 12.36
C ARG A 99 -5.24 3.38 11.45
N PRO A 100 -5.18 3.16 10.13
CA PRO A 100 -6.24 3.66 9.25
C PRO A 100 -7.58 2.99 9.58
N GLY A 101 -8.66 3.66 9.27
CA GLY A 101 -10.00 3.06 9.32
C GLY A 101 -10.07 1.80 8.46
N CYS A 102 -11.02 0.91 8.80
CA CYS A 102 -11.23 -0.32 8.02
C CYS A 102 -11.61 0.04 6.58
N TRP A 103 -10.94 -0.57 5.62
CA TRP A 103 -11.14 -0.36 4.18
C TRP A 103 -10.79 1.04 3.68
N ILE A 104 -10.17 1.86 4.51
CA ILE A 104 -9.62 3.14 4.14
C ILE A 104 -8.12 3.03 3.99
N ASN A 105 -7.62 3.48 2.86
CA ASN A 105 -6.21 3.39 2.56
C ASN A 105 -5.41 4.45 3.32
N ILE A 106 -4.14 4.14 3.56
CA ILE A 106 -3.13 5.15 3.86
C ILE A 106 -2.92 5.98 2.59
N ILE A 107 -2.89 7.29 2.70
CA ILE A 107 -2.90 8.19 1.54
C ILE A 107 -1.58 8.97 1.47
N PRO A 108 -0.65 8.58 0.58
CA PRO A 108 0.51 9.42 0.29
C PRO A 108 0.09 10.58 -0.61
N ALA A 109 0.16 11.81 -0.12
CA ALA A 109 -0.23 12.99 -0.87
C ALA A 109 0.49 14.25 -0.37
N GLY A 110 0.90 15.13 -1.28
CA GLY A 110 1.49 16.44 -0.94
C GLY A 110 2.73 16.36 -0.06
N GLY A 111 3.54 15.31 -0.20
CA GLY A 111 4.71 15.10 0.66
C GLY A 111 4.37 14.58 2.07
N LEU A 112 3.12 14.22 2.32
CA LEU A 112 2.65 13.65 3.57
C LEU A 112 2.23 12.20 3.40
N VAL A 113 2.23 11.45 4.50
CA VAL A 113 1.53 10.19 4.63
C VAL A 113 0.35 10.40 5.57
N LEU A 114 -0.86 10.32 5.04
CA LEU A 114 -2.10 10.54 5.78
C LEU A 114 -2.68 9.18 6.18
N ILE A 115 -3.04 9.05 7.44
CA ILE A 115 -3.71 7.86 8.00
C ILE A 115 -5.06 8.30 8.51
N PRO A 116 -6.13 8.21 7.69
CA PRO A 116 -7.46 8.64 8.09
C PRO A 116 -8.07 7.64 9.07
N GLU A 117 -8.73 8.14 10.09
CA GLU A 117 -9.56 7.37 11.00
C GLU A 117 -11.00 7.34 10.48
N ALA A 118 -11.57 6.15 10.38
CA ALA A 118 -12.99 5.92 10.09
C ALA A 118 -13.35 4.47 10.48
N SER A 119 -12.92 4.05 11.66
CA SER A 119 -13.06 2.66 12.09
C SER A 119 -14.47 2.28 12.55
N SER A 120 -15.37 3.25 12.69
CA SER A 120 -16.76 3.03 13.15
C SER A 120 -16.84 2.21 14.45
N GLY A 121 -15.93 2.48 15.38
CA GLY A 121 -15.86 1.78 16.67
C GLY A 121 -15.05 0.48 16.68
N CYS A 122 -14.55 0.02 15.52
CA CYS A 122 -13.64 -1.12 15.46
C CYS A 122 -12.24 -0.68 15.92
N THR A 123 -11.80 -1.12 17.09
CA THR A 123 -10.51 -0.70 17.66
C THR A 123 -9.33 -1.54 17.17
N CYS A 124 -9.53 -2.83 16.91
CA CYS A 124 -8.47 -3.80 16.58
C CYS A 124 -7.23 -3.64 17.46
N ASP A 125 -7.44 -3.56 18.77
CA ASP A 125 -6.39 -3.41 19.80
C ASP A 125 -5.61 -2.08 19.76
N PHE A 126 -6.10 -1.08 19.03
CA PHE A 126 -5.52 0.27 19.04
C PHE A 126 -6.34 1.18 19.96
N ALA A 127 -5.67 1.71 20.99
CA ALA A 127 -6.31 2.59 21.97
C ALA A 127 -6.64 3.98 21.40
N VAL A 128 -5.87 4.43 20.42
CA VAL A 128 -6.02 5.75 19.81
C VAL A 128 -6.69 5.61 18.46
N GLN A 129 -7.86 6.21 18.34
CA GLN A 129 -8.60 6.35 17.08
C GLN A 129 -8.53 7.81 16.65
N ALA A 130 -7.56 8.11 15.79
CA ALA A 130 -7.30 9.46 15.32
C ALA A 130 -6.74 9.45 13.91
N SER A 131 -7.14 10.44 13.13
CA SER A 131 -6.47 10.74 11.86
C SER A 131 -5.10 11.33 12.13
N MET A 132 -4.10 10.85 11.42
CA MET A 132 -2.72 11.27 11.56
C MET A 132 -2.13 11.69 10.23
N ALA A 133 -1.19 12.63 10.28
CA ALA A 133 -0.38 13.02 9.14
C ALA A 133 1.10 12.93 9.53
N PHE A 134 1.88 12.27 8.70
CA PHE A 134 3.31 12.10 8.91
C PHE A 134 4.08 12.83 7.83
N LEU A 135 5.08 13.57 8.27
CA LEU A 135 6.10 14.16 7.41
C LEU A 135 7.27 13.19 7.25
N PRO A 136 7.94 13.16 6.10
CA PRO A 136 9.21 12.47 5.97
C PRO A 136 10.21 13.01 6.99
N SER A 137 10.87 12.14 7.74
CA SER A 137 11.97 12.52 8.61
C SER A 137 13.24 12.73 7.79
N GLY A 138 13.24 13.71 6.89
CA GLY A 138 14.45 14.17 6.23
C GLY A 138 15.25 15.03 7.19
N LYS A 139 16.58 14.86 7.25
CA LYS A 139 17.42 15.94 7.77
C LYS A 139 17.08 17.19 6.96
N PRO A 140 16.88 18.36 7.59
CA PRO A 140 16.75 19.59 6.83
C PRO A 140 17.96 19.68 5.91
N GLN A 141 17.72 19.75 4.61
CA GLN A 141 18.79 20.13 3.71
C GLN A 141 19.18 21.54 4.15
N THR A 142 20.33 21.67 4.78
CA THR A 142 20.94 22.98 5.00
C THR A 142 21.19 23.54 3.61
N GLU A 143 20.34 24.50 3.21
CA GLU A 143 20.61 25.29 2.03
C GLU A 143 22.02 25.83 2.17
N SER A 144 22.95 25.28 1.39
CA SER A 144 24.24 25.89 1.23
C SER A 144 24.02 27.13 0.37
N THR A 145 23.75 28.27 1.02
CA THR A 145 23.89 29.58 0.39
C THR A 145 25.32 29.72 -0.10
N LYS A 146 25.48 29.65 -1.42
CA LYS A 146 26.62 30.20 -2.12
C LYS A 146 26.23 31.52 -2.71
#